data_64d193368ff782a91197a09eac91d333
#
_entry.id   64d193368ff782a91197a09eac91d333
#
_cell.length_a   1.000
_cell.length_b   1.000
_cell.length_c   1.000
_cell.angle_alpha   90.00
_cell.angle_beta   90.00
_cell.angle_gamma   90.00
#
_symmetry.space_group_name_H-M   'P 1'
#
loop_
_entity.id
_entity.type
_entity.pdbx_description
1 polymer ?
#
loop_
_entity_poly.entity_id
_entity_poly.type
_entity_poly.pdbx_seq_one_letter_code
_entity_poly.pdbx_strand_id
1 'polypeptide(L)'
;MKGRTAAVLFLIALFCMPGALAQEREILGVQVDEVLSGLDFSGLEPLDIPGFESSMSVEEFVRTLAGGKTISGEDCVAWVMGAFFDAISGLGTLMIAIMLPVLISALLMNMSAWEKSALASLTRSVCFMLILIPVLLLVFSQLDHARETITAMTRRMDKLLPLLLTLLTALGGSASSAFLHPMVVAASGSMVFLAREVTLRLVMCTCAVTAVNHLSDRAHLTRMARLLRSVVCWLLGVSFTVFLGAMSMQGVCSASIDGVALRAAKYAVDNFVPVVGGMFSDTMDTLVGCTLIVKNALGVAAVIALLGAILSPLMKTLAVVFVLKLCAALMEPVADEQIVRAIGDFSGTIVLFLITMLCVGTMYFLLIVQLLLVGNLTSMLR
;
A
#
# COMPACT_ATOMS: atom_id res chain seq x y z
N MET A 1 18.83 -9.51 -8.19
CA MET A 1 18.86 -9.51 -6.72
C MET A 1 19.02 -8.11 -6.11
N LYS A 2 19.74 -7.17 -6.68
CA LYS A 2 19.99 -5.80 -6.13
C LYS A 2 18.74 -4.89 -6.02
N GLY A 3 17.70 -5.09 -6.84
CA GLY A 3 16.47 -4.28 -6.75
C GLY A 3 15.49 -4.71 -5.64
N ARG A 4 15.56 -5.94 -5.17
CA ARG A 4 14.69 -6.45 -4.10
C ARG A 4 15.13 -6.03 -2.71
N THR A 5 16.45 -5.91 -2.50
CA THR A 5 17.02 -5.41 -1.24
C THR A 5 16.86 -3.90 -1.11
N ALA A 6 16.86 -3.16 -2.24
CA ALA A 6 16.63 -1.71 -2.24
C ALA A 6 15.19 -1.35 -1.86
N ALA A 7 14.18 -2.12 -2.29
CA ALA A 7 12.78 -1.88 -1.91
C ALA A 7 12.53 -2.15 -0.42
N VAL A 8 13.12 -3.20 0.13
CA VAL A 8 13.02 -3.53 1.56
C VAL A 8 13.80 -2.51 2.42
N LEU A 9 15.00 -2.11 1.99
CA LEU A 9 15.79 -1.07 2.66
C LEU A 9 15.12 0.32 2.56
N PHE A 10 14.46 0.63 1.45
CA PHE A 10 13.67 1.85 1.31
C PHE A 10 12.46 1.86 2.24
N LEU A 11 11.76 0.74 2.40
CA LEU A 11 10.67 0.58 3.37
C LEU A 11 11.17 0.71 4.82
N ILE A 12 12.32 0.15 5.16
CA ILE A 12 12.94 0.26 6.49
C ILE A 12 13.48 1.68 6.74
N ALA A 13 14.12 2.32 5.77
CA ALA A 13 14.60 3.69 5.87
C ALA A 13 13.46 4.71 6.04
N LEU A 14 12.30 4.42 5.44
CA LEU A 14 11.09 5.21 5.57
C LEU A 14 10.52 5.20 7.00
N PHE A 15 10.75 4.11 7.73
CA PHE A 15 10.30 3.92 9.12
C PHE A 15 11.26 4.55 10.16
N CYS A 16 12.48 4.88 9.77
CA CYS A 16 13.52 5.39 10.68
C CYS A 16 13.59 6.93 10.79
N MET A 17 12.58 7.69 10.34
CA MET A 17 12.55 9.15 10.51
C MET A 17 11.69 9.64 11.69
N PRO A 18 12.09 9.46 12.94
CA PRO A 18 11.58 10.26 14.03
C PRO A 18 12.72 10.82 14.87
N GLY A 19 13.04 12.08 14.76
CA GLY A 19 14.12 12.61 15.58
C GLY A 19 14.24 14.12 15.75
N ALA A 20 13.18 14.92 15.60
CA ALA A 20 13.34 16.36 15.66
C ALA A 20 12.29 17.14 16.50
N LEU A 21 11.52 16.54 17.39
CA LEU A 21 10.41 17.25 18.09
C LEU A 21 10.40 17.10 19.61
N ALA A 22 11.54 17.24 20.29
CA ALA A 22 11.62 16.88 21.70
C ALA A 22 11.62 18.03 22.74
N GLN A 23 11.42 19.30 22.43
CA GLN A 23 11.79 20.33 23.40
C GLN A 23 10.79 21.45 23.79
N GLU A 24 9.53 21.48 23.32
CA GLU A 24 8.58 22.56 23.72
C GLU A 24 7.20 22.01 24.11
N ARG A 25 7.09 21.20 25.15
CA ARG A 25 5.94 20.29 25.31
C ARG A 25 4.85 20.69 26.30
N GLU A 26 5.03 21.61 27.23
CA GLU A 26 4.10 21.77 28.37
C GLU A 26 3.05 22.87 28.18
N ILE A 27 3.34 23.91 27.41
CA ILE A 27 2.40 25.02 27.15
C ILE A 27 1.48 24.74 25.96
N LEU A 28 1.89 23.85 25.06
CA LEU A 28 1.20 23.52 23.80
C LEU A 28 0.04 22.52 23.97
N GLY A 29 -0.02 21.77 25.09
CA GLY A 29 -1.00 20.70 25.28
C GLY A 29 -2.47 21.16 25.23
N VAL A 30 -2.78 22.29 25.84
CA VAL A 30 -4.17 22.82 25.92
C VAL A 30 -4.65 23.32 24.54
N GLN A 31 -3.77 23.92 23.76
CA GLN A 31 -4.11 24.44 22.44
C GLN A 31 -4.20 23.35 21.38
N VAL A 32 -3.41 22.27 21.54
CA VAL A 32 -3.50 21.07 20.69
C VAL A 32 -4.86 20.39 20.85
N ASP A 33 -5.38 20.30 22.08
CA ASP A 33 -6.70 19.73 22.36
C ASP A 33 -7.85 20.54 21.73
N GLU A 34 -7.73 21.85 21.68
CA GLU A 34 -8.71 22.74 21.04
C GLU A 34 -8.74 22.53 19.52
N VAL A 35 -7.59 22.40 18.88
CA VAL A 35 -7.50 22.10 17.44
C VAL A 35 -8.03 20.70 17.13
N LEU A 36 -7.73 19.70 17.97
CA LEU A 36 -8.21 18.33 17.79
C LEU A 36 -9.73 18.22 17.96
N SER A 37 -10.32 18.96 18.90
CA SER A 37 -11.77 18.95 19.11
C SER A 37 -12.57 19.55 17.94
N GLY A 38 -11.92 20.35 17.10
CA GLY A 38 -12.51 20.90 15.87
C GLY A 38 -12.48 19.96 14.67
N LEU A 39 -11.84 18.80 14.78
CA LEU A 39 -11.70 17.81 13.70
C LEU A 39 -12.65 16.64 13.90
N ASP A 40 -13.32 16.21 12.83
CA ASP A 40 -14.23 15.05 12.87
C ASP A 40 -13.48 13.75 12.57
N PHE A 41 -13.18 12.97 13.62
CA PHE A 41 -12.53 11.66 13.54
C PHE A 41 -13.54 10.49 13.48
N SER A 42 -14.85 10.75 13.58
CA SER A 42 -15.90 9.73 13.72
C SER A 42 -15.98 8.74 12.54
N GLY A 43 -15.42 9.11 11.42
CA GLY A 43 -15.39 8.28 10.21
C GLY A 43 -14.18 7.35 10.07
N LEU A 44 -13.17 7.43 10.93
CA LEU A 44 -11.95 6.65 10.82
C LEU A 44 -12.06 5.34 11.60
N GLU A 45 -11.66 4.23 10.96
CA GLU A 45 -11.60 2.93 11.63
C GLU A 45 -10.49 2.92 12.69
N PRO A 46 -10.67 2.18 13.82
CA PRO A 46 -9.64 2.02 14.84
C PRO A 46 -8.34 1.51 14.22
N LEU A 47 -7.22 1.98 14.75
CA LEU A 47 -5.90 1.60 14.29
C LEU A 47 -5.42 0.38 15.06
N ASP A 48 -5.03 -0.66 14.33
CA ASP A 48 -4.31 -1.80 14.88
C ASP A 48 -2.81 -1.51 14.78
N ILE A 49 -2.22 -1.02 15.88
CA ILE A 49 -0.84 -0.51 15.90
C ILE A 49 0.02 -1.42 16.78
N PRO A 50 1.17 -1.87 16.28
CA PRO A 50 2.09 -2.65 17.08
C PRO A 50 2.63 -1.85 18.26
N GLY A 51 2.65 -2.47 19.45
CA GLY A 51 3.17 -1.85 20.68
C GLY A 51 2.17 -0.93 21.40
N PHE A 52 0.94 -0.78 20.91
CA PHE A 52 -0.17 -0.13 21.60
C PHE A 52 -1.29 -1.14 21.88
N GLU A 53 -2.10 -0.86 22.92
CA GLU A 53 -3.26 -1.71 23.24
C GLU A 53 -4.21 -1.80 22.02
N SER A 54 -4.66 -2.99 21.72
CA SER A 54 -5.48 -3.32 20.55
C SER A 54 -6.72 -2.41 20.45
N SER A 55 -6.87 -1.76 19.29
CA SER A 55 -7.98 -0.85 18.91
C SER A 55 -7.97 0.55 19.52
N MET A 56 -6.85 1.27 19.40
CA MET A 56 -6.80 2.70 19.75
C MET A 56 -7.53 3.55 18.70
N SER A 57 -8.29 4.56 19.14
CA SER A 57 -8.90 5.52 18.21
C SER A 57 -7.83 6.40 17.54
N VAL A 58 -8.08 6.84 16.31
CA VAL A 58 -7.13 7.72 15.59
C VAL A 58 -6.87 9.00 16.40
N GLU A 59 -7.89 9.55 17.06
CA GLU A 59 -7.77 10.73 17.91
C GLU A 59 -6.80 10.49 19.08
N GLU A 60 -6.96 9.40 19.81
CA GLU A 60 -6.12 9.05 20.96
C GLU A 60 -4.67 8.76 20.53
N PHE A 61 -4.50 8.18 19.36
CA PHE A 61 -3.19 7.96 18.78
C PHE A 61 -2.50 9.28 18.38
N VAL A 62 -3.21 10.21 17.75
CA VAL A 62 -2.70 11.54 17.43
C VAL A 62 -2.32 12.31 18.70
N ARG A 63 -3.11 12.22 19.77
CA ARG A 63 -2.77 12.79 21.09
C ARG A 63 -1.49 12.18 21.66
N THR A 64 -1.34 10.87 21.57
CA THR A 64 -0.16 10.14 22.07
C THR A 64 1.10 10.51 21.29
N LEU A 65 1.00 10.69 19.97
CA LEU A 65 2.11 11.15 19.12
C LEU A 65 2.44 12.63 19.39
N ALA A 66 1.44 13.49 19.53
CA ALA A 66 1.64 14.89 19.92
C ALA A 66 2.31 14.99 21.30
N GLY A 67 1.99 14.06 22.21
CA GLY A 67 2.65 13.89 23.51
C GLY A 67 4.07 13.32 23.46
N GLY A 68 4.56 12.92 22.25
CA GLY A 68 5.95 12.53 21.97
C GLY A 68 6.35 11.09 22.29
N LYS A 69 5.41 10.16 22.40
CA LYS A 69 5.76 8.74 22.33
C LYS A 69 6.17 8.38 20.91
N THR A 70 7.31 7.74 20.75
CA THR A 70 7.83 7.25 19.48
C THR A 70 7.65 5.73 19.40
N ILE A 71 7.33 5.24 18.20
CA ILE A 71 7.26 3.79 17.94
C ILE A 71 8.69 3.27 17.79
N SER A 72 9.03 2.20 18.51
CA SER A 72 10.33 1.55 18.36
C SER A 72 10.43 0.81 17.02
N GLY A 73 11.60 0.89 16.39
CA GLY A 73 11.85 0.13 15.16
C GLY A 73 11.78 -1.40 15.38
N GLU A 74 12.09 -1.87 16.58
CA GLU A 74 12.01 -3.29 16.97
C GLU A 74 10.55 -3.77 16.99
N ASP A 75 9.62 -2.96 17.52
CA ASP A 75 8.19 -3.29 17.54
C ASP A 75 7.61 -3.41 16.13
N CYS A 76 8.07 -2.56 15.22
CA CYS A 76 7.66 -2.61 13.81
C CYS A 76 8.13 -3.90 13.12
N VAL A 77 9.38 -4.31 13.35
CA VAL A 77 9.91 -5.56 12.80
C VAL A 77 9.18 -6.76 13.38
N ALA A 78 8.94 -6.77 14.69
CA ALA A 78 8.19 -7.83 15.36
C ALA A 78 6.76 -7.95 14.81
N TRP A 79 6.09 -6.83 14.54
CA TRP A 79 4.76 -6.80 13.95
C TRP A 79 4.72 -7.36 12.52
N VAL A 80 5.67 -6.95 11.66
CA VAL A 80 5.80 -7.48 10.29
C VAL A 80 6.05 -8.98 10.31
N MET A 81 6.95 -9.44 11.18
CA MET A 81 7.26 -10.87 11.31
C MET A 81 6.07 -11.65 11.87
N GLY A 82 5.38 -11.12 12.89
CA GLY A 82 4.16 -11.71 13.43
C GLY A 82 3.08 -11.87 12.37
N ALA A 83 2.77 -10.81 11.61
CA ALA A 83 1.80 -10.84 10.53
C ALA A 83 2.16 -11.87 9.42
N PHE A 84 3.45 -12.05 9.14
CA PHE A 84 3.91 -13.03 8.17
C PHE A 84 3.76 -14.47 8.68
N PHE A 85 4.15 -14.75 9.93
CA PHE A 85 4.00 -16.08 10.53
C PHE A 85 2.53 -16.47 10.71
N ASP A 86 1.68 -15.53 11.12
CA ASP A 86 0.24 -15.75 11.21
C ASP A 86 -0.36 -16.08 9.83
N ALA A 87 0.08 -15.36 8.79
CA ALA A 87 -0.35 -15.63 7.43
C ALA A 87 0.05 -17.04 6.95
N ILE A 88 1.26 -17.49 7.28
CA ILE A 88 1.73 -18.84 6.91
C ILE A 88 0.99 -19.92 7.71
N SER A 89 0.78 -19.74 9.00
CA SER A 89 0.11 -20.72 9.85
C SER A 89 -1.31 -21.04 9.37
N GLY A 90 -2.03 -20.03 8.83
CA GLY A 90 -3.35 -20.20 8.21
C GLY A 90 -3.36 -20.92 6.86
N LEU A 91 -2.19 -21.11 6.21
CA LEU A 91 -2.10 -21.70 4.86
C LEU A 91 -1.82 -23.21 4.85
N GLY A 92 -1.74 -23.86 6.01
CA GLY A 92 -1.52 -25.31 6.08
C GLY A 92 -2.57 -26.14 5.33
N THR A 93 -3.84 -25.75 5.42
CA THR A 93 -4.94 -26.40 4.67
C THR A 93 -4.80 -26.21 3.17
N LEU A 94 -4.35 -25.07 2.70
CA LEU A 94 -4.10 -24.78 1.30
C LEU A 94 -2.92 -25.61 0.77
N MET A 95 -1.86 -25.76 1.56
CA MET A 95 -0.72 -26.62 1.23
C MET A 95 -1.17 -28.06 1.03
N ILE A 96 -2.00 -28.61 1.95
CA ILE A 96 -2.54 -29.97 1.82
C ILE A 96 -3.44 -30.07 0.59
N ALA A 97 -4.31 -29.10 0.32
CA ALA A 97 -5.22 -29.07 -0.81
C ALA A 97 -4.51 -29.10 -2.17
N ILE A 98 -3.29 -28.58 -2.26
CA ILE A 98 -2.48 -28.60 -3.48
C ILE A 98 -1.58 -29.85 -3.51
N MET A 99 -0.93 -30.20 -2.40
CA MET A 99 0.02 -31.31 -2.36
C MET A 99 -0.66 -32.68 -2.52
N LEU A 100 -1.85 -32.86 -1.95
CA LEU A 100 -2.56 -34.15 -2.00
C LEU A 100 -2.90 -34.56 -3.43
N PRO A 101 -3.55 -33.73 -4.29
CA PRO A 101 -3.80 -34.10 -5.68
C PRO A 101 -2.51 -34.33 -6.49
N VAL A 102 -1.45 -33.55 -6.23
CA VAL A 102 -0.15 -33.73 -6.90
C VAL A 102 0.46 -35.09 -6.54
N LEU A 103 0.41 -35.49 -5.27
CA LEU A 103 0.92 -36.75 -4.77
C LEU A 103 0.13 -37.94 -5.36
N ILE A 104 -1.19 -37.84 -5.41
CA ILE A 104 -2.06 -38.83 -6.05
C ILE A 104 -1.73 -38.93 -7.55
N SER A 105 -1.56 -37.80 -8.23
CA SER A 105 -1.16 -37.77 -9.65
C SER A 105 0.19 -38.43 -9.87
N ALA A 106 1.18 -38.17 -9.03
CA ALA A 106 2.51 -38.79 -9.13
C ALA A 106 2.45 -40.32 -8.95
N LEU A 107 1.66 -40.81 -7.99
CA LEU A 107 1.44 -42.23 -7.79
C LEU A 107 0.76 -42.90 -8.99
N LEU A 108 -0.32 -42.28 -9.51
CA LEU A 108 -1.05 -42.80 -10.68
C LEU A 108 -0.14 -42.83 -11.93
N MET A 109 0.67 -41.83 -12.15
CA MET A 109 1.61 -41.76 -13.26
C MET A 109 2.73 -42.83 -13.13
N ASN A 110 3.22 -43.05 -11.92
CA ASN A 110 4.24 -44.08 -11.69
C ASN A 110 3.69 -45.48 -11.92
N MET A 111 2.42 -45.73 -11.59
CA MET A 111 1.74 -46.99 -11.89
C MET A 111 1.43 -47.16 -13.38
N SER A 112 1.14 -46.08 -14.09
CA SER A 112 0.82 -46.12 -15.53
C SER A 112 2.05 -46.11 -16.46
N ALA A 113 3.25 -45.92 -15.92
CA ALA A 113 4.51 -45.88 -16.70
C ALA A 113 4.83 -47.19 -17.43
N TRP A 114 4.13 -48.28 -17.12
CA TRP A 114 4.31 -49.59 -17.75
C TRP A 114 3.53 -49.73 -19.06
N GLU A 115 2.64 -48.85 -19.43
CA GLU A 115 1.88 -48.87 -20.66
C GLU A 115 2.08 -47.60 -21.48
N LYS A 116 2.73 -47.71 -22.63
CA LYS A 116 2.78 -46.69 -23.69
C LYS A 116 1.44 -46.61 -24.41
N SER A 117 0.35 -46.40 -23.71
CA SER A 117 -1.00 -46.43 -24.27
C SER A 117 -1.64 -45.02 -24.28
N ALA A 118 -2.67 -44.82 -25.12
CA ALA A 118 -3.49 -43.62 -25.11
C ALA A 118 -4.10 -43.33 -23.73
N LEU A 119 -4.24 -44.34 -22.86
CA LEU A 119 -4.68 -44.24 -21.48
C LEU A 119 -3.73 -43.38 -20.61
N ALA A 120 -2.40 -43.49 -20.81
CA ALA A 120 -1.43 -42.72 -20.05
C ALA A 120 -1.55 -41.20 -20.31
N SER A 121 -1.84 -40.80 -21.56
CA SER A 121 -2.03 -39.39 -21.90
C SER A 121 -3.36 -38.83 -21.32
N LEU A 122 -4.42 -39.65 -21.32
CA LEU A 122 -5.69 -39.27 -20.68
C LEU A 122 -5.54 -39.15 -19.17
N THR A 123 -4.87 -40.11 -18.52
CA THR A 123 -4.58 -40.05 -17.07
C THR A 123 -3.82 -38.78 -16.71
N ARG A 124 -2.79 -38.44 -17.48
CA ARG A 124 -2.03 -37.17 -17.28
C ARG A 124 -2.92 -35.95 -17.36
N SER A 125 -3.78 -35.85 -18.40
CA SER A 125 -4.67 -34.71 -18.57
C SER A 125 -5.68 -34.61 -17.44
N VAL A 126 -6.26 -35.72 -16.97
CA VAL A 126 -7.21 -35.72 -15.85
C VAL A 126 -6.53 -35.33 -14.55
N CYS A 127 -5.35 -35.87 -14.27
CA CYS A 127 -4.57 -35.51 -13.08
C CYS A 127 -4.19 -34.03 -13.10
N PHE A 128 -3.78 -33.50 -14.25
CA PHE A 128 -3.47 -32.07 -14.39
C PHE A 128 -4.69 -31.20 -14.12
N MET A 129 -5.89 -31.58 -14.63
CA MET A 129 -7.15 -30.87 -14.36
C MET A 129 -7.49 -30.84 -12.87
N LEU A 130 -7.30 -31.96 -12.16
CA LEU A 130 -7.54 -32.05 -10.71
C LEU A 130 -6.65 -31.09 -9.92
N ILE A 131 -5.43 -30.83 -10.37
CA ILE A 131 -4.50 -29.90 -9.72
C ILE A 131 -4.82 -28.45 -10.13
N LEU A 132 -5.21 -28.23 -11.38
CA LEU A 132 -5.49 -26.91 -11.92
C LEU A 132 -6.69 -26.24 -11.21
N ILE A 133 -7.72 -26.99 -10.84
CA ILE A 133 -8.93 -26.46 -10.20
C ILE A 133 -8.61 -25.72 -8.88
N PRO A 134 -7.97 -26.33 -7.86
CA PRO A 134 -7.67 -25.62 -6.61
C PRO A 134 -6.70 -24.46 -6.82
N VAL A 135 -5.76 -24.55 -7.76
CA VAL A 135 -4.85 -23.43 -8.07
C VAL A 135 -5.59 -22.26 -8.71
N LEU A 136 -6.54 -22.51 -9.62
CA LEU A 136 -7.37 -21.44 -10.20
C LEU A 136 -8.29 -20.80 -9.15
N LEU A 137 -8.93 -21.61 -8.30
CA LEU A 137 -9.75 -21.07 -7.19
C LEU A 137 -8.92 -20.17 -6.29
N LEU A 138 -7.67 -20.54 -6.00
CA LEU A 138 -6.75 -19.71 -5.24
C LEU A 138 -6.45 -18.39 -5.95
N VAL A 139 -6.20 -18.39 -7.28
CA VAL A 139 -5.95 -17.16 -8.04
C VAL A 139 -7.18 -16.25 -8.03
N PHE A 140 -8.39 -16.79 -8.14
CA PHE A 140 -9.64 -16.01 -8.02
C PHE A 140 -9.78 -15.40 -6.62
N SER A 141 -9.53 -16.17 -5.57
CA SER A 141 -9.54 -15.67 -4.19
C SER A 141 -8.50 -14.54 -4.00
N GLN A 142 -7.32 -14.66 -4.60
CA GLN A 142 -6.32 -13.59 -4.54
C GLN A 142 -6.72 -12.34 -5.33
N LEU A 143 -7.48 -12.48 -6.43
CA LEU A 143 -8.05 -11.35 -7.16
C LEU A 143 -9.01 -10.56 -6.29
N ASP A 144 -9.95 -11.25 -5.64
CA ASP A 144 -10.95 -10.62 -4.76
C ASP A 144 -10.27 -9.95 -3.57
N HIS A 145 -9.28 -10.62 -2.98
CA HIS A 145 -8.47 -10.06 -1.90
C HIS A 145 -7.72 -8.78 -2.35
N ALA A 146 -7.14 -8.76 -3.54
CA ALA A 146 -6.48 -7.58 -4.09
C ALA A 146 -7.47 -6.42 -4.34
N ARG A 147 -8.66 -6.72 -4.87
CA ARG A 147 -9.72 -5.71 -5.08
C ARG A 147 -10.20 -5.11 -3.77
N GLU A 148 -10.44 -5.94 -2.77
CA GLU A 148 -10.88 -5.51 -1.45
C GLU A 148 -9.82 -4.64 -0.78
N THR A 149 -8.56 -5.05 -0.83
CA THR A 149 -7.42 -4.30 -0.30
C THR A 149 -7.31 -2.91 -0.94
N ILE A 150 -7.33 -2.82 -2.27
CA ILE A 150 -7.29 -1.53 -2.98
C ILE A 150 -8.49 -0.67 -2.59
N THR A 151 -9.68 -1.25 -2.45
CA THR A 151 -10.89 -0.52 -2.03
C THR A 151 -10.78 -0.01 -0.60
N ALA A 152 -10.24 -0.81 0.32
CA ALA A 152 -10.01 -0.42 1.71
C ALA A 152 -8.99 0.74 1.80
N MET A 153 -7.89 0.68 1.05
CA MET A 153 -6.92 1.78 0.95
C MET A 153 -7.58 3.07 0.45
N THR A 154 -8.36 2.98 -0.63
CA THR A 154 -9.07 4.13 -1.21
C THR A 154 -10.03 4.74 -0.20
N ARG A 155 -10.86 3.94 0.46
CA ARG A 155 -11.82 4.39 1.46
C ARG A 155 -11.14 5.11 2.63
N ARG A 156 -9.99 4.62 3.10
CA ARG A 156 -9.22 5.28 4.16
C ARG A 156 -8.65 6.60 3.67
N MET A 157 -8.14 6.65 2.45
CA MET A 157 -7.61 7.88 1.86
C MET A 157 -8.69 8.93 1.66
N ASP A 158 -9.87 8.55 1.17
CA ASP A 158 -11.02 9.45 0.98
C ASP A 158 -11.46 10.12 2.29
N LYS A 159 -11.27 9.46 3.44
CA LYS A 159 -11.55 10.02 4.77
C LYS A 159 -10.40 10.89 5.32
N LEU A 160 -9.15 10.49 5.10
CA LEU A 160 -7.97 11.21 5.59
C LEU A 160 -7.68 12.49 4.80
N LEU A 161 -8.00 12.51 3.52
CA LEU A 161 -7.72 13.63 2.63
C LEU A 161 -8.39 14.95 3.06
N PRO A 162 -9.71 14.99 3.37
CA PRO A 162 -10.34 16.22 3.86
C PRO A 162 -9.73 16.73 5.16
N LEU A 163 -9.38 15.83 6.09
CA LEU A 163 -8.75 16.21 7.37
C LEU A 163 -7.38 16.87 7.16
N LEU A 164 -6.55 16.31 6.30
CA LEU A 164 -5.24 16.88 6.00
C LEU A 164 -5.35 18.22 5.26
N LEU A 165 -6.34 18.36 4.37
CA LEU A 165 -6.57 19.61 3.63
C LEU A 165 -7.15 20.73 4.52
N THR A 166 -8.04 20.41 5.47
CA THR A 166 -8.54 21.41 6.43
C THR A 166 -7.42 21.94 7.31
N LEU A 167 -6.52 21.06 7.79
CA LEU A 167 -5.34 21.50 8.54
C LEU A 167 -4.37 22.32 7.68
N LEU A 168 -4.20 21.99 6.40
CA LEU A 168 -3.39 22.79 5.47
C LEU A 168 -3.99 24.19 5.30
N THR A 169 -5.31 24.29 5.19
CA THR A 169 -6.01 25.58 5.10
C THR A 169 -5.86 26.40 6.38
N ALA A 170 -5.96 25.77 7.56
CA ALA A 170 -5.75 26.42 8.85
C ALA A 170 -4.32 26.97 9.03
N LEU A 171 -3.33 26.36 8.39
CA LEU A 171 -1.95 26.86 8.33
C LEU A 171 -1.75 28.06 7.39
N GLY A 172 -2.82 28.53 6.74
CA GLY A 172 -2.76 29.61 5.75
C GLY A 172 -2.50 29.15 4.31
N GLY A 173 -2.47 27.84 4.07
CA GLY A 173 -2.31 27.21 2.74
C GLY A 173 -3.64 27.15 1.97
N SER A 174 -4.44 28.20 1.95
CA SER A 174 -5.76 28.21 1.31
C SER A 174 -5.68 28.05 -0.20
N ALA A 175 -4.71 28.68 -0.86
CA ALA A 175 -4.50 28.56 -2.29
C ALA A 175 -3.97 27.16 -2.63
N SER A 176 -3.00 26.64 -1.87
CA SER A 176 -2.49 25.29 -2.03
C SER A 176 -3.60 24.24 -1.85
N SER A 177 -4.44 24.36 -0.83
CA SER A 177 -5.52 23.41 -0.61
C SER A 177 -6.54 23.42 -1.74
N ALA A 178 -6.88 24.57 -2.29
CA ALA A 178 -7.80 24.72 -3.41
C ALA A 178 -7.26 24.08 -4.70
N PHE A 179 -5.95 24.15 -4.96
CA PHE A 179 -5.32 23.50 -6.10
C PHE A 179 -5.06 22.02 -5.88
N LEU A 180 -4.61 21.63 -4.69
CA LEU A 180 -4.26 20.24 -4.38
C LEU A 180 -5.50 19.33 -4.36
N HIS A 181 -6.63 19.79 -3.82
CA HIS A 181 -7.83 18.97 -3.71
C HIS A 181 -8.26 18.33 -5.04
N PRO A 182 -8.56 19.07 -6.13
CA PRO A 182 -9.01 18.46 -7.37
C PRO A 182 -7.92 17.58 -8.02
N MET A 183 -6.64 17.96 -7.89
CA MET A 183 -5.56 17.19 -8.48
C MET A 183 -5.29 15.88 -7.74
N VAL A 184 -5.35 15.89 -6.41
CA VAL A 184 -5.20 14.68 -5.60
C VAL A 184 -6.35 13.71 -5.86
N VAL A 185 -7.58 14.20 -5.93
CA VAL A 185 -8.76 13.39 -6.27
C VAL A 185 -8.63 12.80 -7.67
N ALA A 186 -8.21 13.59 -8.65
CA ALA A 186 -8.00 13.10 -10.01
C ALA A 186 -6.85 12.08 -10.11
N ALA A 187 -5.73 12.33 -9.43
CA ALA A 187 -4.59 11.43 -9.41
C ALA A 187 -4.91 10.11 -8.70
N SER A 188 -5.53 10.16 -7.52
CA SER A 188 -5.93 8.96 -6.78
C SER A 188 -7.00 8.17 -7.53
N GLY A 189 -8.03 8.84 -8.06
CA GLY A 189 -9.08 8.21 -8.85
C GLY A 189 -8.57 7.54 -10.12
N SER A 190 -7.69 8.21 -10.88
CA SER A 190 -7.07 7.63 -12.08
C SER A 190 -6.22 6.41 -11.78
N MET A 191 -5.49 6.42 -10.65
CA MET A 191 -4.67 5.29 -10.23
C MET A 191 -5.50 4.07 -9.79
N VAL A 192 -6.54 4.31 -9.00
CA VAL A 192 -7.45 3.24 -8.58
C VAL A 192 -8.14 2.63 -9.80
N PHE A 193 -8.62 3.47 -10.73
CA PHE A 193 -9.21 3.01 -11.98
C PHE A 193 -8.23 2.14 -12.78
N LEU A 194 -7.00 2.60 -12.97
CA LEU A 194 -5.97 1.87 -13.72
C LEU A 194 -5.59 0.56 -13.02
N ALA A 195 -5.46 0.56 -11.70
CA ALA A 195 -5.16 -0.65 -10.94
C ALA A 195 -6.31 -1.67 -11.01
N ARG A 196 -7.56 -1.27 -10.72
CA ARG A 196 -8.71 -2.18 -10.61
C ARG A 196 -9.25 -2.61 -11.96
N GLU A 197 -9.43 -1.66 -12.89
CA GLU A 197 -10.14 -1.91 -14.15
C GLU A 197 -9.21 -2.38 -15.27
N VAL A 198 -7.96 -1.99 -15.24
CA VAL A 198 -7.01 -2.37 -16.28
C VAL A 198 -6.05 -3.43 -15.79
N THR A 199 -5.29 -3.14 -14.72
CA THR A 199 -4.19 -4.01 -14.28
C THR A 199 -4.70 -5.35 -13.77
N LEU A 200 -5.68 -5.38 -12.85
CA LEU A 200 -6.21 -6.64 -12.33
C LEU A 200 -6.87 -7.48 -13.43
N ARG A 201 -7.53 -6.87 -14.40
CA ARG A 201 -8.08 -7.61 -15.57
C ARG A 201 -7.00 -8.20 -16.46
N LEU A 202 -5.90 -7.45 -16.71
CA LEU A 202 -4.75 -7.97 -17.45
C LEU A 202 -4.06 -9.13 -16.72
N VAL A 203 -3.98 -9.08 -15.39
CA VAL A 203 -3.45 -10.19 -14.59
C VAL A 203 -4.34 -11.42 -14.73
N MET A 204 -5.66 -11.26 -14.74
CA MET A 204 -6.60 -12.37 -14.99
C MET A 204 -6.47 -12.93 -16.41
N CYS A 205 -6.29 -12.09 -17.43
CA CYS A 205 -5.97 -12.55 -18.78
C CYS A 205 -4.65 -13.34 -18.81
N THR A 206 -3.65 -12.89 -18.06
CA THR A 206 -2.37 -13.62 -17.92
C THR A 206 -2.59 -14.99 -17.28
N CYS A 207 -3.43 -15.07 -16.25
CA CYS A 207 -3.81 -16.33 -15.62
C CYS A 207 -4.50 -17.29 -16.63
N ALA A 208 -5.48 -16.79 -17.37
CA ALA A 208 -6.20 -17.59 -18.37
C ALA A 208 -5.27 -18.13 -19.47
N VAL A 209 -4.39 -17.26 -20.01
CA VAL A 209 -3.39 -17.69 -21.02
C VAL A 209 -2.41 -18.69 -20.42
N THR A 210 -1.99 -18.54 -19.17
CA THR A 210 -1.13 -19.50 -18.46
C THR A 210 -1.84 -20.83 -18.29
N ALA A 211 -3.11 -20.84 -17.90
CA ALA A 211 -3.91 -22.07 -17.77
C ALA A 211 -4.03 -22.82 -19.12
N VAL A 212 -4.39 -22.12 -20.19
CA VAL A 212 -4.49 -22.70 -21.52
C VAL A 212 -3.15 -23.23 -22.04
N ASN A 213 -2.06 -22.52 -21.76
CA ASN A 213 -0.71 -22.96 -22.16
C ASN A 213 -0.29 -24.30 -21.53
N HIS A 214 -0.71 -24.55 -20.29
CA HIS A 214 -0.40 -25.81 -19.61
C HIS A 214 -1.44 -26.92 -19.89
N LEU A 215 -2.65 -26.56 -20.34
CA LEU A 215 -3.71 -27.52 -20.64
C LEU A 215 -3.55 -28.16 -22.02
N SER A 216 -2.92 -27.48 -22.96
CA SER A 216 -2.81 -27.93 -24.35
C SER A 216 -1.35 -28.11 -24.73
N ASP A 217 -0.96 -29.35 -25.03
CA ASP A 217 0.39 -29.67 -25.54
C ASP A 217 0.69 -29.02 -26.91
N ARG A 218 -0.34 -28.58 -27.63
CA ARG A 218 -0.24 -27.93 -28.96
C ARG A 218 -0.18 -26.42 -28.90
N ALA A 219 -0.65 -25.79 -27.82
CA ALA A 219 -0.73 -24.33 -27.72
C ALA A 219 0.54 -23.77 -27.04
N HIS A 220 1.52 -23.36 -27.83
CA HIS A 220 2.73 -22.71 -27.34
C HIS A 220 2.49 -21.24 -27.01
N LEU A 221 1.72 -20.95 -25.94
CA LEU A 221 1.34 -19.58 -25.53
C LEU A 221 2.30 -18.97 -24.50
N THR A 222 3.42 -19.60 -24.20
CA THR A 222 4.41 -19.14 -23.22
C THR A 222 4.92 -17.73 -23.50
N ARG A 223 5.13 -17.37 -24.77
CA ARG A 223 5.56 -16.01 -25.16
C ARG A 223 4.47 -14.99 -24.92
N MET A 224 3.19 -15.35 -25.15
CA MET A 224 2.04 -14.47 -24.91
C MET A 224 1.83 -14.20 -23.42
N ALA A 225 1.92 -15.24 -22.57
CA ALA A 225 1.85 -15.07 -21.11
C ALA A 225 2.98 -14.17 -20.59
N ARG A 226 4.20 -14.33 -21.11
CA ARG A 226 5.34 -13.47 -20.74
C ARG A 226 5.14 -12.01 -21.19
N LEU A 227 4.60 -11.82 -22.40
CA LEU A 227 4.28 -10.48 -22.91
C LEU A 227 3.24 -9.79 -22.02
N LEU A 228 2.14 -10.48 -21.68
CA LEU A 228 1.11 -9.93 -20.80
C LEU A 228 1.68 -9.54 -19.42
N ARG A 229 2.52 -10.38 -18.82
CA ARG A 229 3.23 -10.02 -17.57
C ARG A 229 4.08 -8.76 -17.74
N SER A 230 4.82 -8.66 -18.84
CA SER A 230 5.64 -7.48 -19.13
C SER A 230 4.78 -6.23 -19.31
N VAL A 231 3.63 -6.33 -19.98
CA VAL A 231 2.69 -5.21 -20.17
C VAL A 231 2.14 -4.75 -18.83
N VAL A 232 1.75 -5.66 -17.92
CA VAL A 232 1.29 -5.30 -16.57
C VAL A 232 2.36 -4.52 -15.82
N CYS A 233 3.60 -5.02 -15.77
CA CYS A 233 4.69 -4.35 -15.08
C CYS A 233 5.04 -2.99 -15.72
N TRP A 234 5.03 -2.90 -17.05
CA TRP A 234 5.28 -1.66 -17.77
C TRP A 234 4.18 -0.63 -17.51
N LEU A 235 2.91 -1.05 -17.55
CA LEU A 235 1.77 -0.18 -17.27
C LEU A 235 1.83 0.41 -15.86
N LEU A 236 2.12 -0.42 -14.85
CA LEU A 236 2.31 0.04 -13.47
C LEU A 236 3.51 0.99 -13.36
N GLY A 237 4.62 0.68 -14.01
CA GLY A 237 5.83 1.52 -13.99
C GLY A 237 5.60 2.88 -14.62
N VAL A 238 4.95 2.95 -15.78
CA VAL A 238 4.62 4.21 -16.44
C VAL A 238 3.65 5.03 -15.60
N SER A 239 2.58 4.41 -15.09
CA SER A 239 1.60 5.11 -14.26
C SER A 239 2.23 5.68 -12.98
N PHE A 240 3.12 4.93 -12.35
CA PHE A 240 3.89 5.39 -11.18
C PHE A 240 4.79 6.59 -11.52
N THR A 241 5.47 6.55 -12.67
CA THR A 241 6.34 7.65 -13.13
C THR A 241 5.54 8.91 -13.43
N VAL A 242 4.40 8.78 -14.11
CA VAL A 242 3.49 9.90 -14.39
C VAL A 242 2.93 10.49 -13.10
N PHE A 243 2.52 9.64 -12.15
CA PHE A 243 2.07 10.07 -10.84
C PHE A 243 3.14 10.88 -10.10
N LEU A 244 4.38 10.36 -10.02
CA LEU A 244 5.50 11.06 -9.38
C LEU A 244 5.78 12.39 -10.05
N GLY A 245 5.78 12.46 -11.38
CA GLY A 245 5.99 13.69 -12.14
C GLY A 245 4.92 14.74 -11.83
N ALA A 246 3.64 14.35 -11.85
CA ALA A 246 2.52 15.22 -11.53
C ALA A 246 2.62 15.75 -10.09
N MET A 247 2.90 14.86 -9.13
CA MET A 247 3.02 15.22 -7.71
C MET A 247 4.21 16.18 -7.46
N SER A 248 5.37 15.94 -8.07
CA SER A 248 6.54 16.80 -7.90
C SER A 248 6.29 18.22 -8.40
N MET A 249 5.64 18.39 -9.54
CA MET A 249 5.27 19.71 -10.06
C MET A 249 4.31 20.46 -9.12
N GLN A 250 3.33 19.78 -8.57
CA GLN A 250 2.34 20.37 -7.67
C GLN A 250 2.96 20.91 -6.39
N GLY A 251 3.86 20.13 -5.75
CA GLY A 251 4.47 20.51 -4.48
C GLY A 251 5.24 21.82 -4.58
N VAL A 252 5.95 22.04 -5.68
CA VAL A 252 6.73 23.26 -5.90
C VAL A 252 5.84 24.47 -6.19
N CYS A 253 4.81 24.30 -7.04
CA CYS A 253 3.94 25.40 -7.42
C CYS A 253 3.08 25.90 -6.25
N SER A 254 2.47 24.99 -5.47
CA SER A 254 1.57 25.37 -4.39
C SER A 254 2.29 26.10 -3.24
N ALA A 255 3.43 25.62 -2.79
CA ALA A 255 4.20 26.24 -1.73
C ALA A 255 4.64 27.69 -2.07
N SER A 256 4.97 27.94 -3.34
CA SER A 256 5.38 29.27 -3.79
C SER A 256 4.24 30.29 -3.75
N ILE A 257 3.02 29.89 -4.11
CA ILE A 257 1.83 30.77 -4.14
C ILE A 257 1.43 31.17 -2.72
N ASP A 258 1.35 30.22 -1.79
CA ASP A 258 0.96 30.48 -0.41
C ASP A 258 1.98 31.36 0.33
N GLY A 259 3.28 31.13 0.12
CA GLY A 259 4.32 31.92 0.74
C GLY A 259 4.27 33.42 0.35
N VAL A 260 3.89 33.74 -0.89
CA VAL A 260 3.71 35.12 -1.32
C VAL A 260 2.44 35.72 -0.73
N ALA A 261 1.31 34.98 -0.72
CA ALA A 261 0.05 35.46 -0.20
C ALA A 261 0.12 35.78 1.32
N LEU A 262 0.77 34.90 2.10
CA LEU A 262 0.97 35.09 3.54
C LEU A 262 1.85 36.29 3.86
N ARG A 263 2.96 36.50 3.14
CA ARG A 263 3.83 37.68 3.31
C ARG A 263 3.08 38.99 2.99
N ALA A 264 2.29 38.99 1.91
CA ALA A 264 1.49 40.15 1.54
C ALA A 264 0.43 40.45 2.59
N ALA A 265 -0.26 39.44 3.15
CA ALA A 265 -1.25 39.61 4.23
C ALA A 265 -0.59 40.17 5.52
N LYS A 266 0.56 39.57 5.93
CA LYS A 266 1.31 40.03 7.12
C LYS A 266 1.75 41.49 6.98
N TYR A 267 2.35 41.83 5.81
CA TYR A 267 2.74 43.19 5.50
C TYR A 267 1.58 44.19 5.56
N ALA A 268 0.39 43.81 5.08
CA ALA A 268 -0.79 44.62 5.14
C ALA A 268 -1.23 44.87 6.59
N VAL A 269 -1.29 43.84 7.43
CA VAL A 269 -1.69 43.94 8.86
C VAL A 269 -0.68 44.83 9.63
N ASP A 270 0.62 44.59 9.45
CA ASP A 270 1.66 45.33 10.18
C ASP A 270 1.67 46.83 9.83
N ASN A 271 1.37 47.21 8.59
CA ASN A 271 1.37 48.60 8.16
C ASN A 271 0.04 49.32 8.37
N PHE A 272 -1.11 48.61 8.33
CA PHE A 272 -2.43 49.26 8.47
C PHE A 272 -2.94 49.38 9.92
N VAL A 273 -2.38 48.57 10.87
CA VAL A 273 -2.80 48.55 12.28
C VAL A 273 -1.59 48.77 13.21
N PRO A 274 -1.07 50.01 13.32
CA PRO A 274 0.06 50.29 14.19
C PRO A 274 -0.30 50.02 15.67
N VAL A 275 0.63 49.44 16.43
CA VAL A 275 0.56 49.06 17.87
C VAL A 275 -0.17 47.74 18.17
N VAL A 276 -1.28 47.43 17.52
CA VAL A 276 -2.02 46.16 17.76
C VAL A 276 -1.58 45.07 16.81
N GLY A 277 -1.03 45.43 15.65
CA GLY A 277 -0.58 44.50 14.61
C GLY A 277 0.48 43.51 15.09
N GLY A 278 1.44 43.94 15.92
CA GLY A 278 2.46 43.06 16.49
C GLY A 278 1.92 41.99 17.43
N MET A 279 1.01 42.37 18.35
CA MET A 279 0.38 41.39 19.26
C MET A 279 -0.50 40.37 18.51
N PHE A 280 -1.18 40.82 17.44
CA PHE A 280 -1.97 39.95 16.59
C PHE A 280 -1.09 38.99 15.79
N SER A 281 0.05 39.47 15.29
CA SER A 281 1.05 38.65 14.57
C SER A 281 1.61 37.53 15.47
N ASP A 282 1.96 37.84 16.73
CA ASP A 282 2.51 36.88 17.67
C ASP A 282 1.49 35.77 18.05
N THR A 283 0.22 36.16 18.22
CA THR A 283 -0.86 35.21 18.50
C THR A 283 -1.09 34.28 17.31
N MET A 284 -1.07 34.84 16.09
CA MET A 284 -1.22 34.06 14.86
C MET A 284 -0.04 33.09 14.66
N ASP A 285 1.19 33.52 14.99
CA ASP A 285 2.36 32.66 14.87
C ASP A 285 2.30 31.48 15.86
N THR A 286 1.75 31.69 17.06
CA THR A 286 1.53 30.60 18.04
C THR A 286 0.45 29.63 17.57
N LEU A 287 -0.69 30.11 17.08
CA LEU A 287 -1.76 29.25 16.53
C LEU A 287 -1.26 28.39 15.35
N VAL A 288 -0.48 28.98 14.47
CA VAL A 288 0.12 28.25 13.33
C VAL A 288 1.09 27.18 13.81
N GLY A 289 1.90 27.48 14.84
CA GLY A 289 2.80 26.49 15.47
C GLY A 289 2.04 25.28 16.00
N CYS A 290 0.96 25.50 16.75
CA CYS A 290 0.11 24.43 17.28
C CYS A 290 -0.55 23.61 16.15
N THR A 291 -1.10 24.27 15.15
CA THR A 291 -1.72 23.61 14.00
C THR A 291 -0.70 22.77 13.22
N LEU A 292 0.54 23.22 13.11
CA LEU A 292 1.63 22.47 12.46
C LEU A 292 1.96 21.17 13.20
N ILE A 293 2.00 21.21 14.55
CA ILE A 293 2.23 20.02 15.37
C ILE A 293 1.10 19.02 15.19
N VAL A 294 -0.15 19.46 15.29
CA VAL A 294 -1.32 18.59 15.07
C VAL A 294 -1.32 18.00 13.66
N LYS A 295 -1.05 18.81 12.64
CA LYS A 295 -0.94 18.34 11.26
C LYS A 295 0.13 17.26 11.09
N ASN A 296 1.33 17.46 11.64
CA ASN A 296 2.41 16.49 11.56
C ASN A 296 2.06 15.21 12.31
N ALA A 297 1.47 15.28 13.48
CA ALA A 297 1.00 14.14 14.25
C ALA A 297 -0.10 13.36 13.49
N LEU A 298 -1.09 14.07 12.92
CA LEU A 298 -2.13 13.47 12.10
C LEU A 298 -1.55 12.83 10.83
N GLY A 299 -0.56 13.46 10.21
CA GLY A 299 0.11 12.90 9.04
C GLY A 299 0.86 11.62 9.34
N VAL A 300 1.57 11.55 10.46
CA VAL A 300 2.21 10.31 10.92
C VAL A 300 1.17 9.25 11.23
N ALA A 301 0.08 9.60 11.89
CA ALA A 301 -1.04 8.69 12.15
C ALA A 301 -1.66 8.16 10.84
N ALA A 302 -1.85 9.03 9.85
CA ALA A 302 -2.37 8.65 8.54
C ALA A 302 -1.44 7.67 7.80
N VAL A 303 -0.12 7.88 7.87
CA VAL A 303 0.87 6.95 7.30
C VAL A 303 0.80 5.59 7.98
N ILE A 304 0.73 5.56 9.32
CA ILE A 304 0.67 4.30 10.08
C ILE A 304 -0.65 3.57 9.80
N ALA A 305 -1.77 4.30 9.76
CA ALA A 305 -3.08 3.75 9.38
C ALA A 305 -3.07 3.11 7.99
N LEU A 306 -2.44 3.78 7.04
CA LEU A 306 -2.30 3.26 5.68
C LEU A 306 -1.39 2.03 5.63
N LEU A 307 -0.24 2.06 6.31
CA LEU A 307 0.69 0.94 6.38
C LEU A 307 0.04 -0.29 7.04
N GLY A 308 -0.72 -0.09 8.12
CA GLY A 308 -1.49 -1.16 8.77
C GLY A 308 -2.52 -1.79 7.84
N ALA A 309 -3.22 -0.96 7.05
CA ALA A 309 -4.18 -1.43 6.07
C ALA A 309 -3.56 -2.27 4.95
N ILE A 310 -2.32 -1.97 4.59
CA ILE A 310 -1.63 -2.61 3.46
C ILE A 310 -0.87 -3.85 3.92
N LEU A 311 -0.25 -3.82 5.09
CA LEU A 311 0.71 -4.83 5.54
C LEU A 311 0.07 -6.21 5.67
N SER A 312 -1.06 -6.32 6.37
CA SER A 312 -1.75 -7.60 6.55
C SER A 312 -2.12 -8.27 5.21
N PRO A 313 -2.79 -7.59 4.25
CA PRO A 313 -3.08 -8.19 2.95
C PRO A 313 -1.83 -8.52 2.13
N LEU A 314 -0.78 -7.69 2.18
CA LEU A 314 0.48 -7.97 1.49
C LEU A 314 1.14 -9.23 2.05
N MET A 315 1.18 -9.38 3.38
CA MET A 315 1.78 -10.55 4.03
C MET A 315 1.01 -11.83 3.70
N LYS A 316 -0.33 -11.78 3.67
CA LYS A 316 -1.17 -12.91 3.24
C LYS A 316 -0.86 -13.33 1.80
N THR A 317 -0.81 -12.39 0.86
CA THR A 317 -0.50 -12.69 -0.54
C THR A 317 0.95 -13.18 -0.71
N LEU A 318 1.90 -12.60 0.03
CA LEU A 318 3.30 -13.04 0.04
C LEU A 318 3.43 -14.47 0.57
N ALA A 319 2.72 -14.80 1.64
CA ALA A 319 2.68 -16.13 2.22
C ALA A 319 2.11 -17.16 1.23
N VAL A 320 1.05 -16.82 0.50
CA VAL A 320 0.49 -17.66 -0.57
C VAL A 320 1.52 -17.92 -1.67
N VAL A 321 2.24 -16.88 -2.13
CA VAL A 321 3.33 -17.03 -3.12
C VAL A 321 4.43 -17.93 -2.59
N PHE A 322 4.80 -17.78 -1.32
CA PHE A 322 5.82 -18.59 -0.67
C PHE A 322 5.40 -20.06 -0.59
N VAL A 323 4.18 -20.34 -0.13
CA VAL A 323 3.63 -21.70 -0.03
C VAL A 323 3.55 -22.36 -1.40
N LEU A 324 3.07 -21.67 -2.45
CA LEU A 324 3.05 -22.23 -3.81
C LEU A 324 4.44 -22.59 -4.33
N LYS A 325 5.43 -21.73 -4.09
CA LYS A 325 6.82 -22.00 -4.48
C LYS A 325 7.42 -23.15 -3.67
N LEU A 326 7.08 -23.24 -2.39
CA LEU A 326 7.50 -24.33 -1.53
C LEU A 326 6.88 -25.65 -1.99
N CYS A 327 5.58 -25.67 -2.31
CA CYS A 327 4.90 -26.84 -2.87
C CYS A 327 5.56 -27.28 -4.19
N ALA A 328 5.86 -26.34 -5.11
CA ALA A 328 6.54 -26.63 -6.36
C ALA A 328 7.92 -27.28 -6.11
N ALA A 329 8.72 -26.72 -5.20
CA ALA A 329 10.05 -27.25 -4.89
C ALA A 329 10.00 -28.62 -4.19
N LEU A 330 9.06 -28.84 -3.27
CA LEU A 330 8.90 -30.14 -2.60
C LEU A 330 8.41 -31.24 -3.54
N MET A 331 7.62 -30.88 -4.55
CA MET A 331 7.06 -31.82 -5.52
C MET A 331 7.99 -32.09 -6.72
N GLU A 332 9.01 -31.26 -6.93
CA GLU A 332 9.94 -31.39 -8.06
C GLU A 332 10.54 -32.81 -8.22
N PRO A 333 10.98 -33.55 -7.15
CA PRO A 333 11.54 -34.90 -7.29
C PRO A 333 10.49 -35.96 -7.58
N VAL A 334 9.20 -35.72 -7.40
CA VAL A 334 8.15 -36.75 -7.43
C VAL A 334 7.12 -36.48 -8.53
N ALA A 335 6.82 -35.24 -8.84
CA ALA A 335 5.76 -34.83 -9.78
C ALA A 335 6.31 -34.66 -11.20
N ASP A 336 5.42 -34.70 -12.20
CA ASP A 336 5.72 -34.35 -13.58
C ASP A 336 6.18 -32.89 -13.70
N GLU A 337 7.22 -32.66 -14.48
CA GLU A 337 7.81 -31.35 -14.73
C GLU A 337 6.77 -30.31 -15.22
N GLN A 338 5.75 -30.74 -15.96
CA GLN A 338 4.67 -29.89 -16.45
C GLN A 338 3.83 -29.32 -15.29
N ILE A 339 3.55 -30.16 -14.27
CA ILE A 339 2.79 -29.76 -13.08
C ILE A 339 3.59 -28.76 -12.25
N VAL A 340 4.85 -29.04 -11.99
CA VAL A 340 5.75 -28.17 -11.21
C VAL A 340 5.91 -26.82 -11.89
N ARG A 341 6.11 -26.79 -13.21
CA ARG A 341 6.17 -25.54 -13.98
C ARG A 341 4.86 -24.76 -13.94
N ALA A 342 3.70 -25.43 -14.02
CA ALA A 342 2.40 -24.80 -13.93
C ALA A 342 2.20 -24.09 -12.58
N ILE A 343 2.48 -24.76 -11.46
CA ILE A 343 2.39 -24.17 -10.11
C ILE A 343 3.32 -22.96 -10.00
N GLY A 344 4.54 -23.05 -10.53
CA GLY A 344 5.49 -21.94 -10.56
C GLY A 344 5.00 -20.74 -11.37
N ASP A 345 4.37 -20.97 -12.52
CA ASP A 345 3.81 -19.91 -13.37
C ASP A 345 2.59 -19.24 -12.74
N PHE A 346 1.71 -20.00 -12.07
CA PHE A 346 0.59 -19.43 -11.29
C PHE A 346 1.08 -18.62 -10.09
N SER A 347 2.09 -19.10 -9.36
CA SER A 347 2.75 -18.33 -8.32
C SER A 347 3.27 -17.00 -8.86
N GLY A 348 3.88 -16.99 -10.05
CA GLY A 348 4.31 -15.77 -10.74
C GLY A 348 3.16 -14.83 -11.12
N THR A 349 1.96 -15.35 -11.37
CA THR A 349 0.76 -14.55 -11.63
C THR A 349 0.25 -13.91 -10.33
N ILE A 350 0.28 -14.61 -9.21
CA ILE A 350 -0.09 -14.05 -7.89
C ILE A 350 0.87 -12.93 -7.47
N VAL A 351 2.15 -13.03 -7.83
CA VAL A 351 3.10 -11.92 -7.61
C VAL A 351 2.68 -10.63 -8.31
N LEU A 352 1.98 -10.68 -9.44
CA LEU A 352 1.47 -9.47 -10.10
C LEU A 352 0.37 -8.79 -9.28
N PHE A 353 -0.49 -9.55 -8.57
CA PHE A 353 -1.45 -8.96 -7.62
C PHE A 353 -0.71 -8.26 -6.47
N LEU A 354 0.32 -8.90 -5.91
CA LEU A 354 1.16 -8.30 -4.88
C LEU A 354 1.78 -6.97 -5.35
N ILE A 355 2.38 -6.96 -6.55
CA ILE A 355 2.99 -5.76 -7.13
C ILE A 355 1.94 -4.65 -7.34
N THR A 356 0.74 -5.01 -7.79
CA THR A 356 -0.35 -4.04 -8.01
C THR A 356 -0.79 -3.39 -6.70
N MET A 357 -1.03 -4.18 -5.65
CA MET A 357 -1.38 -3.67 -4.31
C MET A 357 -0.26 -2.79 -3.74
N LEU A 358 0.99 -3.24 -3.85
CA LEU A 358 2.14 -2.48 -3.37
C LEU A 358 2.29 -1.15 -4.13
N CYS A 359 2.07 -1.13 -5.44
CA CYS A 359 2.13 0.08 -6.26
C CYS A 359 1.08 1.11 -5.82
N VAL A 360 -0.18 0.69 -5.64
CA VAL A 360 -1.25 1.59 -5.16
C VAL A 360 -0.95 2.10 -3.75
N GLY A 361 -0.50 1.21 -2.85
CA GLY A 361 -0.14 1.59 -1.49
C GLY A 361 1.00 2.60 -1.42
N THR A 362 2.05 2.41 -2.21
CA THR A 362 3.18 3.36 -2.28
C THR A 362 2.75 4.72 -2.84
N MET A 363 1.80 4.76 -3.77
CA MET A 363 1.26 6.03 -4.29
C MET A 363 0.47 6.79 -3.23
N TYR A 364 -0.42 6.13 -2.50
CA TYR A 364 -1.13 6.77 -1.39
C TYR A 364 -0.18 7.24 -0.29
N PHE A 365 0.85 6.46 0.02
CA PHE A 365 1.90 6.86 0.94
C PHE A 365 2.58 8.15 0.48
N LEU A 366 3.04 8.21 -0.76
CA LEU A 366 3.70 9.39 -1.31
C LEU A 366 2.77 10.62 -1.35
N LEU A 367 1.47 10.41 -1.57
CA LEU A 367 0.48 11.47 -1.55
C LEU A 367 0.34 12.08 -0.14
N ILE A 368 0.29 11.27 0.92
CA ILE A 368 0.27 11.77 2.30
C ILE A 368 1.55 12.53 2.62
N VAL A 369 2.71 11.96 2.28
CA VAL A 369 4.02 12.60 2.51
C VAL A 369 4.10 13.96 1.81
N GLN A 370 3.57 14.07 0.61
CA GLN A 370 3.53 15.33 -0.13
C GLN A 370 2.62 16.38 0.51
N LEU A 371 1.43 15.99 0.98
CA LEU A 371 0.54 16.89 1.71
C LEU A 371 1.21 17.43 2.99
N LEU A 372 1.98 16.57 3.67
CA LEU A 372 2.76 16.98 4.84
C LEU A 372 3.86 17.97 4.46
N LEU A 373 4.60 17.68 3.39
CA LEU A 373 5.72 18.52 2.93
C LEU A 373 5.26 19.92 2.51
N VAL A 374 4.17 20.02 1.74
CA VAL A 374 3.62 21.31 1.30
C VAL A 374 3.29 22.21 2.50
N GLY A 375 2.65 21.66 3.54
CA GLY A 375 2.34 22.48 4.73
C GLY A 375 3.56 22.88 5.56
N ASN A 376 4.61 22.08 5.58
CA ASN A 376 5.86 22.44 6.25
C ASN A 376 6.62 23.51 5.45
N LEU A 377 6.60 23.46 4.12
CA LEU A 377 7.18 24.51 3.27
C LEU A 377 6.47 25.86 3.41
N THR A 378 5.14 25.86 3.50
CA THR A 378 4.35 27.07 3.74
C THR A 378 4.72 27.75 5.05
N SER A 379 4.96 26.97 6.11
CA SER A 379 5.38 27.50 7.41
C SER A 379 6.83 28.03 7.41
N MET A 380 7.74 27.43 6.63
CA MET A 380 9.13 27.90 6.50
C MET A 380 9.28 29.16 5.65
N LEU A 381 8.36 29.41 4.71
CA LEU A 381 8.39 30.59 3.85
C LEU A 381 7.77 31.84 4.50
N ARG A 382 7.25 31.72 5.71
CA ARG A 382 6.66 32.75 6.54
C ARG A 382 7.70 33.55 7.32
#